data_2deb744f6f00b65dc09f8e041cd18b52
#
_entry.id   2deb744f6f00b65dc09f8e041cd18b52
#
_cell.length_a   1.000
_cell.length_b   1.000
_cell.length_c   1.000
_cell.angle_alpha   90.00
_cell.angle_beta   90.00
_cell.angle_gamma   90.00
#
_symmetry.space_group_name_H-M   'P 1'
#
loop_
_entity.id
_entity.type
_entity.pdbx_description
1 polymer ?
#
loop_
_entity_poly.entity_id
_entity_poly.type
_entity_poly.pdbx_seq_one_letter_code
_entity_poly.pdbx_strand_id
1 'polypeptide(L)'
;MKTTTKLFLAILIATMAVGQATAAEKTKESRKEKREQAFLLDTVGRKTMTLDDGTVIYAAYFKDNKAHPMVDYRTWVQQRVKYPKGIAAKGKVRIEFVVEKDGSVTVADVPFSADPALTEAVIDVLNRSPKWHPAVSLDGKEFYRIKYTLNLIFQY
;
A
#
# COMPACT_ATOMS: atom_id res chain seq x y z
N MET A 1 3.65 32.36 2.06
CA MET A 1 2.18 32.22 2.02
C MET A 1 1.66 32.71 0.69
N LYS A 2 1.53 31.87 -0.33
CA LYS A 2 0.79 32.12 -1.60
C LYS A 2 1.04 30.95 -2.56
N THR A 3 0.45 29.78 -2.31
CA THR A 3 0.49 28.65 -3.30
C THR A 3 -0.70 27.70 -3.23
N THR A 4 -1.80 28.11 -2.58
CA THR A 4 -2.98 27.24 -2.46
C THR A 4 -4.14 27.58 -3.41
N THR A 5 -3.98 28.55 -4.30
CA THR A 5 -5.10 29.04 -5.11
C THR A 5 -5.10 28.55 -6.57
N LYS A 6 -4.12 27.74 -6.99
CA LYS A 6 -4.03 27.30 -8.41
C LYS A 6 -4.62 25.92 -8.71
N LEU A 7 -5.04 25.17 -7.70
CA LEU A 7 -5.58 23.82 -7.91
C LEU A 7 -7.10 23.77 -8.16
N PHE A 8 -7.80 24.86 -7.87
CA PHE A 8 -9.26 24.91 -8.04
C PHE A 8 -9.72 25.40 -9.41
N LEU A 9 -8.83 25.91 -10.26
CA LEU A 9 -9.22 26.51 -11.54
C LEU A 9 -9.20 25.53 -12.73
N ALA A 10 -8.73 24.31 -12.56
CA ALA A 10 -8.70 23.30 -13.64
C ALA A 10 -10.02 22.53 -13.80
N ILE A 11 -11.00 22.72 -12.93
CA ILE A 11 -12.28 21.97 -12.94
C ILE A 11 -13.37 22.73 -13.73
N LEU A 12 -13.16 23.99 -14.10
CA LEU A 12 -14.22 24.82 -14.64
C LEU A 12 -14.19 25.03 -16.17
N ILE A 13 -13.31 24.38 -16.93
CA ILE A 13 -13.19 24.61 -18.38
C ILE A 13 -13.79 23.47 -19.23
N ALA A 14 -14.43 22.48 -18.64
CA ALA A 14 -15.02 21.34 -19.37
C ALA A 14 -16.52 21.49 -19.69
N THR A 15 -17.09 22.70 -19.63
CA THR A 15 -18.54 22.86 -19.79
C THR A 15 -19.00 23.62 -21.04
N MET A 16 -18.17 23.70 -22.10
CA MET A 16 -18.63 24.26 -23.36
C MET A 16 -18.24 23.40 -24.56
N ALA A 17 -18.74 22.16 -24.60
CA ALA A 17 -18.93 21.47 -25.87
C ALA A 17 -20.39 21.01 -25.93
N VAL A 18 -21.21 21.83 -26.53
CA VAL A 18 -22.60 21.48 -26.89
C VAL A 18 -22.54 20.47 -28.04
N GLY A 19 -22.36 19.20 -27.69
CA GLY A 19 -22.70 18.08 -28.54
C GLY A 19 -23.63 17.18 -27.73
N GLN A 20 -24.73 16.74 -28.35
CA GLN A 20 -25.73 15.87 -27.72
C GLN A 20 -25.06 14.52 -27.35
N ALA A 21 -24.45 14.47 -26.14
CA ALA A 21 -23.90 13.23 -25.59
C ALA A 21 -25.06 12.28 -25.29
N THR A 22 -24.93 11.03 -25.73
CA THR A 22 -25.91 9.98 -25.44
C THR A 22 -25.93 9.67 -23.94
N ALA A 23 -27.03 9.09 -23.42
CA ALA A 23 -27.12 8.69 -22.00
C ALA A 23 -25.96 7.74 -21.60
N ALA A 24 -25.49 6.89 -22.52
CA ALA A 24 -24.34 6.01 -22.29
C ALA A 24 -23.01 6.77 -22.15
N GLU A 25 -22.80 7.84 -22.89
CA GLU A 25 -21.61 8.70 -22.81
C GLU A 25 -21.59 9.48 -21.50
N LYS A 26 -22.72 10.09 -21.11
CA LYS A 26 -22.87 10.77 -19.82
C LYS A 26 -22.61 9.84 -18.65
N THR A 27 -23.05 8.59 -18.73
CA THR A 27 -22.81 7.58 -17.69
C THR A 27 -21.33 7.19 -17.62
N LYS A 28 -20.65 7.07 -18.77
CA LYS A 28 -19.20 6.78 -18.82
C LYS A 28 -18.37 7.92 -18.25
N GLU A 29 -18.71 9.15 -18.60
CA GLU A 29 -18.04 10.35 -18.10
C GLU A 29 -18.22 10.52 -16.60
N SER A 30 -19.43 10.37 -16.08
CA SER A 30 -19.69 10.37 -14.63
C SER A 30 -18.94 9.27 -13.88
N ARG A 31 -18.79 8.09 -14.47
CA ARG A 31 -17.98 7.00 -13.86
C ARG A 31 -16.49 7.33 -13.88
N LYS A 32 -15.99 7.97 -14.91
CA LYS A 32 -14.60 8.40 -15.03
C LYS A 32 -14.30 9.46 -13.98
N GLU A 33 -15.10 10.50 -13.86
CA GLU A 33 -14.96 11.55 -12.85
C GLU A 33 -14.96 10.99 -11.42
N LYS A 34 -15.88 10.08 -11.11
CA LYS A 34 -15.91 9.42 -9.79
C LYS A 34 -14.64 8.62 -9.50
N ARG A 35 -14.06 7.94 -10.50
CA ARG A 35 -12.81 7.22 -10.34
C ARG A 35 -11.63 8.16 -10.12
N GLU A 36 -11.56 9.25 -10.85
CA GLU A 36 -10.52 10.27 -10.69
C GLU A 36 -10.60 10.93 -9.31
N GLN A 37 -11.81 11.29 -8.86
CA GLN A 37 -12.02 11.83 -7.51
C GLN A 37 -11.64 10.83 -6.41
N ALA A 38 -12.03 9.56 -6.55
CA ALA A 38 -11.67 8.51 -5.61
C ALA A 38 -10.14 8.31 -5.54
N PHE A 39 -9.46 8.33 -6.68
CA PHE A 39 -8.01 8.25 -6.76
C PHE A 39 -7.33 9.45 -6.08
N LEU A 40 -7.79 10.68 -6.35
CA LEU A 40 -7.26 11.89 -5.72
C LEU A 40 -7.40 11.83 -4.19
N LEU A 41 -8.54 11.37 -3.68
CA LEU A 41 -8.76 11.18 -2.25
C LEU A 41 -7.83 10.09 -1.67
N ASP A 42 -7.59 9.02 -2.42
CA ASP A 42 -6.68 7.95 -2.01
C ASP A 42 -5.23 8.44 -1.89
N THR A 43 -4.80 9.36 -2.75
CA THR A 43 -3.43 9.88 -2.75
C THR A 43 -3.13 10.88 -1.65
N VAL A 44 -4.16 11.50 -1.05
CA VAL A 44 -3.97 12.46 0.06
C VAL A 44 -3.28 11.78 1.24
N GLY A 45 -2.14 12.33 1.66
CA GLY A 45 -1.32 11.82 2.76
C GLY A 45 -0.52 10.55 2.42
N ARG A 46 -0.58 10.06 1.19
CA ARG A 46 0.18 8.90 0.73
C ARG A 46 1.63 9.31 0.44
N LYS A 47 2.57 8.51 0.91
CA LYS A 47 4.00 8.72 0.61
C LYS A 47 4.31 8.37 -0.84
N THR A 48 5.26 9.10 -1.40
CA THR A 48 5.89 8.74 -2.67
C THR A 48 7.20 8.00 -2.40
N MET A 49 7.62 7.21 -3.35
CA MET A 49 8.92 6.56 -3.39
C MET A 49 9.48 6.61 -4.82
N THR A 50 10.80 6.55 -4.91
CA THR A 50 11.51 6.51 -6.18
C THR A 50 12.04 5.10 -6.39
N LEU A 51 11.76 4.53 -7.55
CA LEU A 51 12.30 3.23 -7.97
C LEU A 51 13.73 3.38 -8.46
N ASP A 52 14.44 2.25 -8.65
CA ASP A 52 15.83 2.23 -9.08
C ASP A 52 16.06 2.85 -10.47
N ASP A 53 15.03 2.86 -11.31
CA ASP A 53 15.03 3.50 -12.64
C ASP A 53 14.71 5.01 -12.59
N GLY A 54 14.52 5.58 -11.40
CA GLY A 54 14.15 6.98 -11.19
C GLY A 54 12.65 7.28 -11.27
N THR A 55 11.80 6.29 -11.55
CA THR A 55 10.35 6.47 -11.58
C THR A 55 9.82 6.79 -10.19
N VAL A 56 9.01 7.84 -10.07
CA VAL A 56 8.34 8.21 -8.82
C VAL A 56 6.92 7.64 -8.82
N ILE A 57 6.57 6.95 -7.74
CA ILE A 57 5.26 6.32 -7.55
C ILE A 57 4.70 6.62 -6.17
N TYR A 58 3.40 6.41 -5.96
CA TYR A 58 2.82 6.34 -4.62
C TYR A 58 3.14 4.99 -3.99
N ALA A 59 3.70 5.02 -2.77
CA ALA A 59 4.05 3.81 -2.02
C ALA A 59 2.81 2.99 -1.64
N ALA A 60 2.97 1.68 -1.49
CA ALA A 60 1.91 0.85 -0.92
C ALA A 60 1.64 1.22 0.55
N TYR A 61 0.40 1.04 1.01
CA TYR A 61 0.06 1.29 2.42
C TYR A 61 -0.89 0.22 2.97
N PHE A 62 -0.85 0.08 4.31
CA PHE A 62 -1.61 -0.91 5.05
C PHE A 62 -2.78 -0.26 5.78
N LYS A 63 -3.99 -0.77 5.60
CA LYS A 63 -5.23 -0.20 6.13
C LYS A 63 -5.34 1.29 5.76
N ASP A 64 -5.56 2.14 6.75
CA ASP A 64 -5.72 3.59 6.56
C ASP A 64 -4.44 4.39 6.84
N ASN A 65 -3.34 3.71 7.25
CA ASN A 65 -2.09 4.38 7.57
C ASN A 65 -1.22 4.57 6.33
N LYS A 66 -1.46 5.67 5.63
CA LYS A 66 -0.74 6.05 4.40
C LYS A 66 0.68 6.58 4.68
N ALA A 67 0.89 7.14 5.87
CA ALA A 67 2.16 7.78 6.23
C ALA A 67 3.19 6.79 6.79
N HIS A 68 2.76 5.83 7.60
CA HIS A 68 3.63 4.87 8.30
C HIS A 68 3.10 3.43 8.27
N PRO A 69 2.87 2.85 7.08
CA PRO A 69 2.19 1.56 6.94
C PRO A 69 2.93 0.42 7.64
N MET A 70 4.26 0.47 7.71
CA MET A 70 5.09 -0.55 8.34
C MET A 70 4.93 -0.60 9.86
N VAL A 71 4.56 0.51 10.51
CA VAL A 71 4.32 0.55 11.96
C VAL A 71 3.08 -0.28 12.29
N ASP A 72 1.98 -0.04 11.59
CA ASP A 72 0.73 -0.75 11.82
C ASP A 72 0.82 -2.21 11.38
N TYR A 73 1.52 -2.48 10.28
CA TYR A 73 1.70 -3.84 9.81
C TYR A 73 2.53 -4.68 10.78
N ARG A 74 3.60 -4.11 11.31
CA ARG A 74 4.42 -4.77 12.35
C ARG A 74 3.57 -5.13 13.57
N THR A 75 2.80 -4.18 14.07
CA THR A 75 1.90 -4.38 15.21
C THR A 75 0.87 -5.47 14.90
N TRP A 76 0.26 -5.41 13.71
CA TRP A 76 -0.71 -6.39 13.24
C TRP A 76 -0.13 -7.81 13.22
N VAL A 77 1.10 -7.97 12.72
CA VAL A 77 1.79 -9.27 12.66
C VAL A 77 2.11 -9.75 14.08
N GLN A 78 2.74 -8.91 14.91
CA GLN A 78 3.15 -9.28 16.27
C GLN A 78 1.98 -9.75 17.14
N GLN A 79 0.82 -9.12 17.03
CA GLN A 79 -0.38 -9.50 17.77
C GLN A 79 -0.97 -10.87 17.36
N ARG A 80 -0.60 -11.38 16.18
CA ARG A 80 -1.15 -12.61 15.60
C ARG A 80 -0.20 -13.80 15.58
N VAL A 81 1.08 -13.54 15.82
CA VAL A 81 2.06 -14.63 15.92
C VAL A 81 1.73 -15.48 17.15
N LYS A 82 1.46 -16.76 16.89
CA LYS A 82 1.29 -17.75 17.95
C LYS A 82 2.62 -18.39 18.23
N TYR A 83 3.11 -18.21 19.44
CA TYR A 83 4.38 -18.80 19.85
C TYR A 83 4.27 -20.32 19.92
N PRO A 84 5.21 -21.05 19.30
CA PRO A 84 5.28 -22.48 19.47
C PRO A 84 5.53 -22.83 20.94
N LYS A 85 4.90 -23.91 21.41
CA LYS A 85 5.07 -24.37 22.79
C LYS A 85 6.52 -24.75 23.04
N GLY A 86 7.11 -24.33 24.16
CA GLY A 86 8.47 -24.71 24.59
C GLY A 86 9.57 -23.79 24.06
N ILE A 87 9.27 -22.77 23.29
CA ILE A 87 10.26 -21.77 22.87
C ILE A 87 10.22 -20.60 23.86
N ALA A 88 11.38 -20.30 24.47
CA ALA A 88 11.58 -18.99 25.09
C ALA A 88 11.61 -17.97 23.96
N ALA A 89 10.52 -17.29 23.75
CA ALA A 89 10.28 -16.44 22.58
C ALA A 89 11.11 -15.15 22.63
N LYS A 90 12.42 -15.28 22.72
CA LYS A 90 13.36 -14.18 22.62
C LYS A 90 14.09 -14.29 21.31
N GLY A 91 13.95 -13.28 20.48
CA GLY A 91 14.69 -13.28 19.23
C GLY A 91 14.25 -12.22 18.26
N LYS A 92 15.04 -12.08 17.22
CA LYS A 92 14.76 -11.20 16.10
C LYS A 92 14.44 -12.05 14.88
N VAL A 93 13.47 -11.62 14.11
CA VAL A 93 13.17 -12.17 12.78
C VAL A 93 13.15 -11.02 11.81
N ARG A 94 13.90 -11.13 10.73
CA ARG A 94 13.85 -10.20 9.60
C ARG A 94 13.29 -10.95 8.41
N ILE A 95 12.20 -10.44 7.87
CA ILE A 95 11.54 -11.02 6.70
C ILE A 95 11.43 -9.95 5.62
N GLU A 96 11.77 -10.32 4.41
CA GLU A 96 11.46 -9.55 3.21
C GLU A 96 10.17 -10.09 2.59
N PHE A 97 9.24 -9.19 2.31
CA PHE A 97 7.98 -9.51 1.67
C PHE A 97 7.67 -8.54 0.54
N VAL A 98 6.89 -8.98 -0.40
CA VAL A 98 6.44 -8.18 -1.54
C VAL A 98 4.96 -7.88 -1.38
N VAL A 99 4.60 -6.62 -1.54
CA VAL A 99 3.22 -6.22 -1.80
C VAL A 99 3.01 -6.29 -3.31
N GLU A 100 2.17 -7.20 -3.72
CA GLU A 100 1.87 -7.46 -5.13
C GLU A 100 1.00 -6.36 -5.73
N LYS A 101 0.88 -6.33 -7.06
CA LYS A 101 0.04 -5.37 -7.79
C LYS A 101 -1.44 -5.40 -7.40
N ASP A 102 -1.93 -6.51 -6.88
CA ASP A 102 -3.29 -6.67 -6.36
C ASP A 102 -3.42 -6.42 -4.85
N GLY A 103 -2.32 -6.03 -4.19
CA GLY A 103 -2.25 -5.79 -2.75
C GLY A 103 -1.99 -7.03 -1.90
N SER A 104 -1.93 -8.23 -2.48
CA SER A 104 -1.56 -9.44 -1.72
C SER A 104 -0.11 -9.39 -1.25
N VAL A 105 0.18 -10.15 -0.19
CA VAL A 105 1.52 -10.22 0.40
C VAL A 105 2.15 -11.56 0.08
N THR A 106 3.38 -11.54 -0.43
CA THR A 106 4.19 -12.72 -0.73
C THR A 106 5.51 -12.63 0.03
N VAL A 107 5.87 -13.66 0.80
CA VAL A 107 7.18 -13.74 1.46
C VAL A 107 8.24 -13.96 0.39
N ALA A 108 9.25 -13.09 0.35
CA ALA A 108 10.33 -13.15 -0.61
C ALA A 108 11.59 -13.82 -0.05
N ASP A 109 11.99 -13.46 1.17
CA ASP A 109 13.20 -13.97 1.81
C ASP A 109 13.13 -13.83 3.34
N VAL A 110 13.97 -14.60 4.03
CA VAL A 110 14.19 -14.52 5.49
C VAL A 110 15.68 -14.30 5.76
N PRO A 111 16.17 -13.06 5.63
CA PRO A 111 17.59 -12.77 5.79
C PRO A 111 18.15 -13.09 7.17
N PHE A 112 17.30 -13.08 8.20
CA PHE A 112 17.70 -13.41 9.56
C PHE A 112 16.55 -14.01 10.36
N SER A 113 16.85 -15.11 11.04
CA SER A 113 15.95 -15.78 11.98
C SER A 113 16.71 -16.24 13.20
N ALA A 114 16.26 -15.85 14.37
CA ALA A 114 16.80 -16.38 15.64
C ALA A 114 16.30 -17.80 15.95
N ASP A 115 15.12 -18.16 15.44
CA ASP A 115 14.49 -19.46 15.66
C ASP A 115 13.61 -19.85 14.45
N PRO A 116 13.84 -21.05 13.85
CA PRO A 116 13.05 -21.49 12.69
C PRO A 116 11.57 -21.64 12.97
N ALA A 117 11.16 -22.12 14.14
CA ALA A 117 9.76 -22.31 14.46
C ALA A 117 9.04 -20.97 14.66
N LEU A 118 9.73 -19.95 15.20
CA LEU A 118 9.22 -18.59 15.28
C LEU A 118 9.07 -17.99 13.88
N THR A 119 10.01 -18.25 12.98
CA THR A 119 9.96 -17.82 11.59
C THR A 119 8.76 -18.42 10.87
N GLU A 120 8.50 -19.70 11.00
CA GLU A 120 7.33 -20.36 10.41
C GLU A 120 6.04 -19.75 10.92
N ALA A 121 5.94 -19.47 12.22
CA ALA A 121 4.78 -18.81 12.82
C ALA A 121 4.54 -17.39 12.25
N VAL A 122 5.62 -16.66 11.97
CA VAL A 122 5.53 -15.33 11.33
C VAL A 122 5.11 -15.48 9.86
N ILE A 123 5.69 -16.39 9.10
CA ILE A 123 5.32 -16.65 7.70
C ILE A 123 3.85 -17.01 7.59
N ASP A 124 3.34 -17.85 8.49
CA ASP A 124 1.94 -18.23 8.57
C ASP A 124 1.01 -17.01 8.74
N VAL A 125 1.42 -16.03 9.53
CA VAL A 125 0.67 -14.79 9.71
C VAL A 125 0.73 -13.93 8.45
N LEU A 126 1.89 -13.81 7.81
CA LEU A 126 2.04 -13.04 6.56
C LEU A 126 1.19 -13.64 5.43
N ASN A 127 1.13 -14.96 5.32
CA ASN A 127 0.31 -15.66 4.32
C ASN A 127 -1.19 -15.42 4.49
N ARG A 128 -1.61 -15.02 5.68
CA ARG A 128 -3.00 -14.64 6.02
C ARG A 128 -3.19 -13.13 6.11
N SER A 129 -2.25 -12.36 5.60
CA SER A 129 -2.31 -10.89 5.62
C SER A 129 -3.54 -10.38 4.88
N PRO A 130 -4.25 -9.39 5.43
CA PRO A 130 -5.18 -8.60 4.65
C PRO A 130 -4.47 -7.96 3.47
N LYS A 131 -5.23 -7.66 2.43
CA LYS A 131 -4.68 -6.94 1.27
C LYS A 131 -4.23 -5.53 1.68
N TRP A 132 -3.11 -5.15 1.13
CA TRP A 132 -2.62 -3.78 1.15
C TRP A 132 -3.26 -2.98 0.01
N HIS A 133 -3.22 -1.67 0.12
CA HIS A 133 -3.38 -0.80 -1.03
C HIS A 133 -2.05 -0.80 -1.81
N PRO A 134 -2.02 -1.31 -3.05
CA PRO A 134 -0.76 -1.50 -3.77
C PRO A 134 -0.12 -0.17 -4.17
N ALA A 135 1.18 -0.21 -4.43
CA ALA A 135 1.87 0.94 -5.01
C ALA A 135 1.34 1.22 -6.42
N VAL A 136 1.25 2.50 -6.77
CA VAL A 136 0.62 2.93 -8.02
C VAL A 136 1.36 4.15 -8.59
N SER A 137 1.37 4.26 -9.92
CA SER A 137 1.91 5.42 -10.64
C SER A 137 1.20 6.72 -10.22
N LEU A 138 1.85 7.86 -10.40
CA LEU A 138 1.30 9.17 -10.04
C LEU A 138 0.00 9.50 -10.81
N ASP A 139 -0.21 8.90 -11.98
CA ASP A 139 -1.41 9.03 -12.79
C ASP A 139 -2.49 7.96 -12.50
N GLY A 140 -2.22 7.05 -11.56
CA GLY A 140 -3.17 6.01 -11.12
C GLY A 140 -3.39 4.86 -12.09
N LYS A 141 -2.61 4.74 -13.17
CA LYS A 141 -2.87 3.77 -14.23
C LYS A 141 -2.11 2.46 -14.07
N GLU A 142 -0.97 2.50 -13.40
CA GLU A 142 -0.05 1.37 -13.32
C GLU A 142 0.25 0.98 -11.88
N PHE A 143 0.10 -0.30 -11.54
CA PHE A 143 0.39 -0.84 -10.21
C PHE A 143 1.76 -1.51 -10.20
N TYR A 144 2.45 -1.40 -9.07
CA TYR A 144 3.81 -1.88 -8.88
C TYR A 144 3.90 -2.91 -7.76
N ARG A 145 4.80 -3.87 -7.93
CA ARG A 145 5.24 -4.78 -6.88
C ARG A 145 6.33 -4.10 -6.09
N ILE A 146 6.18 -4.02 -4.78
CA ILE A 146 7.18 -3.37 -3.92
C ILE A 146 7.60 -4.31 -2.82
N LYS A 147 8.92 -4.45 -2.67
CA LYS A 147 9.53 -5.23 -1.58
C LYS A 147 9.71 -4.36 -0.34
N TYR A 148 9.30 -4.90 0.80
CA TYR A 148 9.48 -4.30 2.11
C TYR A 148 10.24 -5.24 3.02
N THR A 149 10.94 -4.68 4.00
CA THR A 149 11.62 -5.44 5.06
C THR A 149 10.88 -5.26 6.38
N LEU A 150 10.48 -6.36 7.00
CA LEU A 150 9.85 -6.41 8.30
C LEU A 150 10.84 -6.90 9.35
N ASN A 151 11.14 -6.06 10.32
CA ASN A 151 11.96 -6.42 11.47
C ASN A 151 11.05 -6.62 12.68
N LEU A 152 11.04 -7.84 13.21
CA LEU A 152 10.28 -8.23 14.38
C LEU A 152 11.23 -8.55 15.53
N ILE A 153 10.89 -8.07 16.72
CA ILE A 153 11.62 -8.35 17.95
C ILE A 153 10.62 -8.95 18.93
N PHE A 154 10.93 -10.14 19.39
CA PHE A 154 10.16 -10.88 20.39
C PHE A 154 10.91 -10.88 21.69
N GLN A 155 10.27 -10.43 22.76
CA GLN A 155 10.84 -10.35 24.11
C GLN A 155 9.78 -10.89 25.09
N TYR A 156 10.06 -12.02 25.69
CA TYR A 156 9.33 -12.57 26.83
C TYR A 156 10.28 -13.06 27.91
#